data_275df660e714c845db4ea609c73d6156
#
_entry.id   275df660e714c845db4ea609c73d6156
#
_cell.length_a   1.000
_cell.length_b   1.000
_cell.length_c   1.000
_cell.angle_alpha   90.00
_cell.angle_beta   90.00
_cell.angle_gamma   90.00
#
_symmetry.space_group_name_H-M   'P 1'
#
loop_
_entity.id
_entity.type
_entity.pdbx_description
1 polymer ?
#
loop_
_entity_poly.entity_id
_entity_poly.type
_entity_poly.pdbx_seq_one_letter_code
_entity_poly.pdbx_strand_id
1 'polypeptide(L)'
;MNENELQNLVEKISLKYFDRPFKHLVKINRRMTTTGGRYHLDDHHLEINAHFLVPQYHDYLVGIIKHELTHYHLHLLGLGYRHRDRNFKILLKKVGGSRYAPDIGLRKKKKYRYLYLCENCGLRYPRMRRINTQKYRCGKCCLLYTSDA
;
A
#
# COMPACT_ATOMS: atom_id res chain seq x y z
N MET A 1 -17.46 2.45 13.23
CA MET A 1 -16.88 1.26 13.90
C MET A 1 -15.88 1.74 14.94
N ASN A 2 -15.98 1.23 16.14
CA ASN A 2 -15.01 1.51 17.21
C ASN A 2 -13.91 0.43 17.27
N GLU A 3 -12.90 0.63 18.14
CA GLU A 3 -11.79 -0.33 18.23
C GLU A 3 -12.22 -1.72 18.68
N ASN A 4 -13.20 -1.84 19.56
CA ASN A 4 -13.72 -3.15 20.00
C ASN A 4 -14.39 -3.90 18.86
N GLU A 5 -15.18 -3.23 18.04
CA GLU A 5 -15.82 -3.83 16.87
C GLU A 5 -14.78 -4.25 15.84
N LEU A 6 -13.76 -3.41 15.63
CA LEU A 6 -12.66 -3.72 14.73
C LEU A 6 -11.85 -4.92 15.25
N GLN A 7 -11.55 -4.96 16.54
CA GLN A 7 -10.85 -6.09 17.15
C GLN A 7 -11.61 -7.40 16.92
N ASN A 8 -12.91 -7.40 17.17
CA ASN A 8 -13.76 -8.58 16.95
C ASN A 8 -13.78 -9.00 15.48
N LEU A 9 -13.85 -8.04 14.57
CA LEU A 9 -13.82 -8.31 13.13
C LEU A 9 -12.50 -8.94 12.70
N VAL A 10 -11.37 -8.41 13.16
CA VAL A 10 -10.04 -8.93 12.84
C VAL A 10 -9.87 -10.36 13.39
N GLU A 11 -10.27 -10.59 14.61
CA GLU A 11 -10.23 -11.94 15.23
C GLU A 11 -11.08 -12.94 14.44
N LYS A 12 -12.27 -12.52 14.01
CA LYS A 12 -13.20 -13.34 13.23
C LYS A 12 -12.63 -13.68 11.85
N ILE A 13 -12.06 -12.71 11.16
CA ILE A 13 -11.44 -12.90 9.86
C ILE A 13 -10.21 -13.82 9.99
N SER A 14 -9.42 -13.65 11.03
CA SER A 14 -8.26 -14.50 11.30
C SER A 14 -8.64 -15.98 11.44
N LEU A 15 -9.64 -16.28 12.25
CA LEU A 15 -10.12 -17.65 12.41
C LEU A 15 -10.74 -18.21 11.13
N LYS A 16 -11.54 -17.41 10.43
CA LYS A 16 -12.29 -17.87 9.26
C LYS A 16 -11.39 -18.17 8.06
N TYR A 17 -10.41 -17.31 7.78
CA TYR A 17 -9.60 -17.38 6.56
C TYR A 17 -8.21 -17.93 6.77
N PHE A 18 -7.63 -17.77 7.96
CA PHE A 18 -6.28 -18.24 8.27
C PHE A 18 -6.26 -19.48 9.18
N ASP A 19 -7.40 -19.85 9.73
CA ASP A 19 -7.55 -20.96 10.67
C ASP A 19 -6.62 -20.83 11.90
N ARG A 20 -6.36 -19.58 12.28
CA ARG A 20 -5.48 -19.22 13.39
C ARG A 20 -6.04 -18.01 14.14
N PRO A 21 -5.93 -17.96 15.47
CA PRO A 21 -6.40 -16.81 16.23
C PRO A 21 -5.49 -15.59 16.05
N PHE A 22 -6.09 -14.42 16.08
CA PHE A 22 -5.37 -13.15 16.23
C PHE A 22 -5.27 -12.83 17.73
N LYS A 23 -4.08 -12.92 18.30
CA LYS A 23 -3.85 -12.80 19.75
C LYS A 23 -3.33 -11.43 20.21
N HIS A 24 -3.18 -10.49 19.29
CA HIS A 24 -2.65 -9.17 19.57
C HIS A 24 -3.71 -8.09 19.40
N LEU A 25 -3.31 -6.83 19.36
CA LEU A 25 -4.24 -5.71 19.25
C LEU A 25 -4.30 -5.13 17.86
N VAL A 26 -5.47 -4.65 17.48
CA VAL A 26 -5.66 -3.79 16.33
C VAL A 26 -6.07 -2.40 16.80
N LYS A 27 -5.47 -1.37 16.20
CA LYS A 27 -5.71 0.03 16.54
C LYS A 27 -6.22 0.79 15.31
N ILE A 28 -7.05 1.79 15.55
CA ILE A 28 -7.51 2.71 14.51
C ILE A 28 -6.49 3.83 14.36
N ASN A 29 -6.00 4.05 13.13
CA ASN A 29 -5.09 5.15 12.82
C ASN A 29 -5.83 6.22 12.01
N ARG A 30 -6.04 7.39 12.61
CA ARG A 30 -6.76 8.52 12.00
C ARG A 30 -5.87 9.41 11.15
N ARG A 31 -4.55 9.22 11.19
CA ARG A 31 -3.57 10.00 10.44
C ARG A 31 -3.25 9.41 9.07
N MET A 32 -3.53 8.12 8.88
CA MET A 32 -3.33 7.49 7.57
C MET A 32 -4.24 8.11 6.53
N THR A 33 -3.72 8.31 5.32
CA THR A 33 -4.52 8.79 4.17
C THR A 33 -4.62 7.72 3.10
N THR A 34 -3.53 7.39 2.43
CA THR A 34 -3.51 6.44 1.30
C THR A 34 -3.18 5.01 1.71
N THR A 35 -2.50 4.80 2.83
CA THR A 35 -2.19 3.48 3.35
C THR A 35 -3.42 2.87 4.02
N GLY A 36 -3.77 1.65 3.67
CA GLY A 36 -4.95 0.98 4.24
C GLY A 36 -4.75 0.46 5.65
N GLY A 37 -3.57 -0.07 5.92
CA GLY A 37 -3.21 -0.62 7.22
C GLY A 37 -1.71 -0.77 7.37
N ARG A 38 -1.31 -1.22 8.55
CA ARG A 38 0.10 -1.44 8.87
C ARG A 38 0.24 -2.54 9.92
N TYR A 39 1.21 -3.42 9.74
CA TYR A 39 1.62 -4.41 10.72
C TYR A 39 2.94 -3.99 11.37
N HIS A 40 3.00 -4.02 12.69
CA HIS A 40 4.21 -3.68 13.47
C HIS A 40 4.93 -4.94 13.92
N LEU A 41 6.22 -5.05 13.57
CA LEU A 41 7.02 -6.25 13.83
C LEU A 41 7.43 -6.41 15.31
N ASP A 42 7.51 -5.31 16.06
CA ASP A 42 8.01 -5.28 17.43
C ASP A 42 7.00 -5.86 18.45
N ASP A 43 5.76 -5.43 18.39
CA ASP A 43 4.70 -5.85 19.33
C ASP A 43 3.54 -6.59 18.66
N HIS A 44 3.62 -6.84 17.36
CA HIS A 44 2.64 -7.57 16.55
C HIS A 44 1.26 -6.93 16.47
N HIS A 45 1.13 -5.63 16.77
CA HIS A 45 -0.15 -4.98 16.61
C HIS A 45 -0.41 -4.57 15.16
N LEU A 46 -1.68 -4.48 14.81
CA LEU A 46 -2.13 -3.95 13.52
C LEU A 46 -2.68 -2.54 13.70
N GLU A 47 -2.50 -1.72 12.68
CA GLU A 47 -3.19 -0.44 12.56
C GLU A 47 -4.02 -0.43 11.29
N ILE A 48 -5.24 0.09 11.37
CA ILE A 48 -6.16 0.21 10.24
C ILE A 48 -6.51 1.67 10.03
N ASN A 49 -6.50 2.09 8.78
CA ASN A 49 -6.87 3.45 8.39
C ASN A 49 -8.35 3.70 8.70
N ALA A 50 -8.60 4.74 9.51
CA ALA A 50 -9.95 5.11 9.93
C ALA A 50 -10.89 5.40 8.75
N HIS A 51 -10.39 5.85 7.62
CA HIS A 51 -11.20 6.18 6.43
C HIS A 51 -11.91 4.96 5.82
N PHE A 52 -11.42 3.75 6.08
CA PHE A 52 -12.03 2.50 5.59
C PHE A 52 -13.06 1.91 6.54
N LEU A 53 -13.29 2.52 7.71
CA LEU A 53 -14.20 1.98 8.73
C LEU A 53 -15.67 2.35 8.51
N VAL A 54 -16.00 3.01 7.42
CA VAL A 54 -17.39 3.34 7.06
C VAL A 54 -18.04 2.14 6.35
N PRO A 55 -19.38 1.95 6.49
CA PRO A 55 -20.06 0.77 5.92
C PRO A 55 -19.88 0.61 4.41
N GLN A 56 -19.79 1.71 3.66
CA GLN A 56 -19.63 1.68 2.20
C GLN A 56 -18.30 1.06 1.74
N TYR A 57 -17.28 1.03 2.62
CA TYR A 57 -15.97 0.46 2.33
C TYR A 57 -15.72 -0.87 3.04
N HIS A 58 -16.75 -1.54 3.50
CA HIS A 58 -16.62 -2.79 4.25
C HIS A 58 -15.81 -3.86 3.48
N ASP A 59 -16.07 -4.04 2.20
CA ASP A 59 -15.35 -5.01 1.38
C ASP A 59 -13.86 -4.64 1.25
N TYR A 60 -13.55 -3.36 1.11
CA TYR A 60 -12.17 -2.87 1.11
C TYR A 60 -11.50 -3.12 2.46
N LEU A 61 -12.21 -2.86 3.54
CA LEU A 61 -11.72 -3.09 4.90
C LEU A 61 -11.35 -4.56 5.12
N VAL A 62 -12.20 -5.49 4.71
CA VAL A 62 -11.93 -6.93 4.81
C VAL A 62 -10.68 -7.30 4.04
N GLY A 63 -10.51 -6.80 2.83
CA GLY A 63 -9.30 -7.03 2.02
C GLY A 63 -8.03 -6.49 2.67
N ILE A 64 -8.09 -5.31 3.28
CA ILE A 64 -6.98 -4.70 4.01
C ILE A 64 -6.63 -5.52 5.26
N ILE A 65 -7.62 -5.92 6.03
CA ILE A 65 -7.41 -6.76 7.21
C ILE A 65 -6.72 -8.08 6.83
N LYS A 66 -7.16 -8.72 5.76
CA LYS A 66 -6.54 -9.95 5.26
C LYS A 66 -5.08 -9.72 4.86
N HIS A 67 -4.77 -8.58 4.24
CA HIS A 67 -3.40 -8.22 3.88
C HIS A 67 -2.51 -8.11 5.12
N GLU A 68 -2.94 -7.38 6.14
CA GLU A 68 -2.17 -7.20 7.38
C GLU A 68 -2.07 -8.50 8.19
N LEU A 69 -3.13 -9.31 8.22
CA LEU A 69 -3.08 -10.62 8.86
C LEU A 69 -2.15 -11.60 8.13
N THR A 70 -1.97 -11.45 6.84
CA THR A 70 -0.99 -12.25 6.07
C THR A 70 0.43 -11.97 6.57
N HIS A 71 0.80 -10.69 6.73
CA HIS A 71 2.07 -10.31 7.37
C HIS A 71 2.19 -10.89 8.77
N TYR A 72 1.15 -10.71 9.58
CA TYR A 72 1.10 -11.11 10.98
C TYR A 72 1.35 -12.61 11.16
N HIS A 73 0.57 -13.45 10.49
CA HIS A 73 0.68 -14.89 10.64
C HIS A 73 1.97 -15.45 10.09
N LEU A 74 2.45 -14.95 8.94
CA LEU A 74 3.72 -15.41 8.37
C LEU A 74 4.91 -15.01 9.25
N HIS A 75 4.89 -13.81 9.81
CA HIS A 75 5.95 -13.36 10.71
C HIS A 75 6.00 -14.23 11.97
N LEU A 76 4.86 -14.52 12.60
CA LEU A 76 4.80 -15.40 13.77
C LEU A 76 5.24 -16.83 13.48
N LEU A 77 5.03 -17.32 12.26
CA LEU A 77 5.45 -18.65 11.84
C LEU A 77 6.92 -18.72 11.42
N GLY A 78 7.61 -17.58 11.38
CA GLY A 78 9.00 -17.52 10.91
C GLY A 78 9.15 -17.73 9.41
N LEU A 79 8.09 -17.51 8.62
CA LEU A 79 8.08 -17.63 7.18
C LEU A 79 8.24 -16.27 6.50
N GLY A 80 8.38 -16.25 5.17
CA GLY A 80 8.53 -15.02 4.42
C GLY A 80 7.28 -14.14 4.49
N TYR A 81 7.34 -13.04 5.24
CA TYR A 81 6.21 -12.16 5.54
C TYR A 81 6.21 -10.84 4.76
N ARG A 82 7.24 -10.60 3.96
CA ARG A 82 7.36 -9.36 3.16
C ARG A 82 6.62 -9.48 1.84
N HIS A 83 6.22 -8.34 1.26
CA HIS A 83 5.50 -8.31 -0.02
C HIS A 83 6.20 -9.05 -1.15
N ARG A 84 7.53 -9.05 -1.17
CA ARG A 84 8.35 -9.74 -2.18
C ARG A 84 8.44 -11.26 -1.97
N ASP A 85 8.13 -11.74 -0.78
CA ASP A 85 8.31 -13.15 -0.43
C ASP A 85 7.21 -14.01 -1.03
N ARG A 86 7.61 -15.19 -1.49
CA ARG A 86 6.69 -16.15 -2.11
C ARG A 86 5.59 -16.61 -1.16
N ASN A 87 5.94 -16.85 0.11
CA ASN A 87 4.96 -17.23 1.14
C ASN A 87 3.86 -16.19 1.28
N PHE A 88 4.22 -14.90 1.28
CA PHE A 88 3.27 -13.81 1.35
C PHE A 88 2.33 -13.79 0.15
N LYS A 89 2.88 -13.86 -1.06
CA LYS A 89 2.08 -13.82 -2.30
C LYS A 89 1.09 -14.98 -2.38
N ILE A 90 1.52 -16.18 -2.02
CA ILE A 90 0.67 -17.37 -2.05
C ILE A 90 -0.45 -17.26 -1.02
N LEU A 91 -0.14 -16.91 0.22
CA LEU A 91 -1.14 -16.83 1.28
C LEU A 91 -2.13 -15.68 1.04
N LEU A 92 -1.66 -14.52 0.60
CA LEU A 92 -2.53 -13.39 0.27
C LEU A 92 -3.56 -13.75 -0.79
N LYS A 93 -3.12 -14.43 -1.84
CA LYS A 93 -4.00 -14.92 -2.90
C LYS A 93 -5.00 -15.95 -2.39
N LYS A 94 -4.55 -16.87 -1.55
CA LYS A 94 -5.39 -17.93 -0.98
C LYS A 94 -6.54 -17.37 -0.13
N VAL A 95 -6.28 -16.35 0.67
CA VAL A 95 -7.30 -15.73 1.53
C VAL A 95 -8.11 -14.65 0.83
N GLY A 96 -7.72 -14.24 -0.36
CA GLY A 96 -8.40 -13.19 -1.11
C GLY A 96 -8.16 -11.79 -0.55
N GLY A 97 -6.97 -11.54 0.02
CA GLY A 97 -6.60 -10.23 0.54
C GLY A 97 -6.25 -9.24 -0.56
N SER A 98 -6.35 -7.96 -0.23
CA SER A 98 -6.00 -6.86 -1.15
C SER A 98 -4.49 -6.66 -1.21
N ARG A 99 -3.92 -6.62 -2.41
CA ARG A 99 -2.50 -6.33 -2.59
C ARG A 99 -2.16 -4.87 -2.29
N TYR A 100 -3.07 -3.96 -2.66
CA TYR A 100 -2.93 -2.51 -2.48
C TYR A 100 -4.19 -1.95 -1.84
N ALA A 101 -4.04 -0.88 -1.06
CA ALA A 101 -5.19 -0.14 -0.55
C ALA A 101 -5.92 0.53 -1.71
N PRO A 102 -7.26 0.40 -1.79
CA PRO A 102 -8.03 1.09 -2.82
C PRO A 102 -7.90 2.61 -2.72
N ASP A 103 -7.96 3.28 -3.86
CA ASP A 103 -7.98 4.74 -3.91
C ASP A 103 -9.40 5.26 -3.62
N ILE A 104 -9.56 5.94 -2.49
CA ILE A 104 -10.85 6.53 -2.09
C ILE A 104 -10.85 8.07 -2.21
N GLY A 105 -9.95 8.60 -3.04
CA GLY A 105 -9.88 10.03 -3.32
C GLY A 105 -8.94 10.83 -2.41
N LEU A 106 -8.17 10.17 -1.55
CA LEU A 106 -7.27 10.85 -0.61
C LEU A 106 -5.84 10.98 -1.13
N ARG A 107 -5.54 10.40 -2.29
CA ARG A 107 -4.21 10.52 -2.90
C ARG A 107 -4.00 11.93 -3.41
N LYS A 108 -2.88 12.55 -3.00
CA LYS A 108 -2.50 13.86 -3.49
C LYS A 108 -2.06 13.76 -4.94
N LYS A 109 -2.56 14.67 -5.78
CA LYS A 109 -2.06 14.84 -7.16
C LYS A 109 -0.62 15.30 -7.10
N LYS A 110 0.26 14.62 -7.84
CA LYS A 110 1.65 15.05 -7.96
C LYS A 110 1.71 16.35 -8.75
N LYS A 111 2.33 17.39 -8.17
CA LYS A 111 2.66 18.62 -8.88
C LYS A 111 4.10 18.52 -9.35
N TYR A 112 4.29 18.59 -10.67
CA TYR A 112 5.63 18.57 -11.24
C TYR A 112 6.23 19.98 -11.22
N ARG A 113 7.50 20.09 -10.81
CA ARG A 113 8.24 21.36 -10.75
C ARG A 113 8.99 21.65 -12.05
N TYR A 114 9.35 20.61 -12.78
CA TYR A 114 10.20 20.70 -13.98
C TYR A 114 9.53 20.00 -15.13
N LEU A 115 9.56 20.64 -16.29
CA LEU A 115 9.13 20.06 -17.56
C LEU A 115 10.32 20.03 -18.49
N TYR A 116 10.69 18.85 -18.94
CA TYR A 116 11.75 18.67 -19.93
C TYR A 116 11.13 18.29 -21.26
N LEU A 117 11.61 18.92 -22.34
CA LEU A 117 11.16 18.64 -23.69
C LEU A 117 12.30 18.01 -24.48
N CYS A 118 11.99 17.02 -25.30
CA CYS A 118 12.92 16.54 -26.29
C CYS A 118 12.88 17.49 -27.51
N GLU A 119 13.99 18.10 -27.85
CA GLU A 119 14.08 19.05 -29.02
C GLU A 119 13.73 18.37 -30.33
N ASN A 120 14.00 17.08 -30.44
CA ASN A 120 13.79 16.38 -31.70
C ASN A 120 12.35 15.89 -31.89
N CYS A 121 11.77 15.20 -30.89
CA CYS A 121 10.44 14.58 -31.00
C CYS A 121 9.32 15.32 -30.26
N GLY A 122 9.66 16.34 -29.46
CA GLY A 122 8.69 17.12 -28.68
C GLY A 122 8.08 16.38 -27.50
N LEU A 123 8.56 15.19 -27.15
CA LEU A 123 8.04 14.43 -26.03
C LEU A 123 8.31 15.15 -24.73
N ARG A 124 7.29 15.22 -23.86
CA ARG A 124 7.36 15.92 -22.59
C ARG A 124 7.70 14.96 -21.47
N TYR A 125 8.61 15.40 -20.57
CA TYR A 125 9.04 14.64 -19.39
C TYR A 125 8.85 15.46 -18.13
N PRO A 126 7.65 15.43 -17.50
CA PRO A 126 7.44 16.10 -16.22
C PRO A 126 8.21 15.38 -15.11
N ARG A 127 8.90 16.15 -14.26
CA ARG A 127 9.69 15.61 -13.16
C ARG A 127 9.55 16.46 -11.90
N MET A 128 9.59 15.79 -10.74
CA MET A 128 9.58 16.43 -9.43
C MET A 128 10.93 17.03 -9.07
N ARG A 129 12.01 16.44 -9.58
CA ARG A 129 13.39 16.83 -9.31
C ARG A 129 14.08 17.24 -10.62
N ARG A 130 15.07 18.12 -10.47
CA ARG A 130 15.93 18.49 -11.59
C ARG A 130 16.73 17.28 -12.06
N ILE A 131 16.80 17.07 -13.36
CA ILE A 131 17.62 16.03 -13.99
C ILE A 131 18.79 16.65 -14.75
N ASN A 132 19.89 15.90 -14.87
CA ASN A 132 21.04 16.32 -15.66
C ASN A 132 20.77 16.02 -17.14
N THR A 133 20.50 17.07 -17.94
CA THR A 133 20.18 16.93 -19.34
C THR A 133 21.37 16.48 -20.22
N GLN A 134 22.60 16.57 -19.70
CA GLN A 134 23.77 16.04 -20.37
C GLN A 134 23.93 14.53 -20.18
N LYS A 135 23.40 14.00 -19.07
CA LYS A 135 23.50 12.58 -18.71
C LYS A 135 22.31 11.76 -19.20
N TYR A 136 21.07 12.30 -19.10
CA TYR A 136 19.85 11.60 -19.44
C TYR A 136 19.37 11.97 -20.84
N ARG A 137 18.82 10.98 -21.55
CA ARG A 137 18.37 11.13 -22.94
C ARG A 137 16.88 10.83 -23.08
N CYS A 138 16.28 11.30 -24.17
CA CYS A 138 14.93 10.92 -24.54
C CYS A 138 14.85 9.43 -24.84
N GLY A 139 13.91 8.72 -24.17
CA GLY A 139 13.72 7.29 -24.37
C GLY A 139 13.17 6.93 -25.76
N LYS A 140 12.52 7.89 -26.45
CA LYS A 140 11.94 7.67 -27.77
C LYS A 140 12.95 7.88 -28.93
N CYS A 141 13.71 8.97 -28.88
CA CYS A 141 14.60 9.36 -29.99
C CYS A 141 16.09 9.36 -29.63
N CYS A 142 16.44 9.01 -28.37
CA CYS A 142 17.81 8.94 -27.87
C CYS A 142 18.59 10.26 -27.87
N LEU A 143 17.92 11.41 -27.97
CA LEU A 143 18.53 12.72 -27.81
C LEU A 143 18.51 13.20 -26.38
N LEU A 144 19.40 14.15 -26.07
CA LEU A 144 19.44 14.74 -24.71
C LEU A 144 18.21 15.62 -24.48
N TYR A 145 17.72 15.61 -23.25
CA TYR A 145 16.63 16.48 -22.83
C TYR A 145 17.09 17.94 -22.79
N THR A 146 16.16 18.85 -23.07
CA THR A 146 16.31 20.25 -22.73
C THR A 146 15.42 20.60 -21.55
N SER A 147 15.88 21.56 -20.74
CA SER A 147 15.11 22.04 -19.61
C SER A 147 14.20 23.17 -20.06
N ASP A 148 12.89 23.02 -19.81
CA ASP A 148 11.88 24.05 -19.96
C ASP A 148 11.27 24.30 -18.60
N ALA A 149 11.95 25.09 -17.82
CA ALA A 149 11.59 25.36 -16.44
C ALA A 149 10.48 26.41 -16.32
#